data_849f9cc8ff1d11c41482fd964956a883
#
_entry.id   849f9cc8ff1d11c41482fd964956a883
#
_cell.length_a   1.000
_cell.length_b   1.000
_cell.length_c   1.000
_cell.angle_alpha   90.00
_cell.angle_beta   90.00
_cell.angle_gamma   90.00
#
_symmetry.space_group_name_H-M   'P 1'
#
loop_
_entity.id
_entity.type
_entity.pdbx_description
1 polymer ?
#
loop_
_entity_poly.entity_id
_entity_poly.type
_entity_poly.pdbx_seq_one_letter_code
_entity_poly.pdbx_strand_id
1 'polypeptide(L)'
;MSHELKTERELSLDFLRVCEAAAIAAARTMGQGDRKYSDHVAVEAMREVMDTVPMRGRIVIGEGERDEAPMLYIGEEVGGGIGASEEIAESCPEVDIAVDPLEGTNLCALGANNAIAVLAAAERGGLLNAPDLYMDKIVVGPSSRGVVDLDAPVKDNLKNIARRLGRDVEDLTVIVLDRTRHQKLITDVREAGARIRLIGDGDLSAGISAAVAGTNIHALVGIGGAPEGVITAAAMKCLNGEIQARLVFDPERLGVDKDKVPPKEQVLERLESMGIKDANKIYDTNDLAPGRKIIFAATGVTDGALLKGVRFFGAGKRTHSVVMTTESRHIRFVDTLHIEGGPDTVIRF
;
A
#
# COMPACT_ATOMS: atom_id res chain seq x y z
N MET A 1 -28.97 12.02 9.86
CA MET A 1 -27.86 11.35 9.13
C MET A 1 -26.61 11.88 9.77
N SER A 2 -25.87 11.05 10.48
CA SER A 2 -24.77 11.47 11.34
C SER A 2 -23.61 12.02 10.49
N HIS A 3 -22.82 12.95 11.06
CA HIS A 3 -21.57 13.46 10.53
C HIS A 3 -20.64 12.35 9.97
N GLU A 4 -20.83 11.15 10.42
CA GLU A 4 -20.04 9.94 10.16
C GLU A 4 -20.14 9.35 8.73
N LEU A 5 -21.33 9.40 8.11
CA LEU A 5 -21.53 8.99 6.70
C LEU A 5 -20.98 10.01 5.71
N LYS A 6 -20.61 11.19 6.19
CA LYS A 6 -20.12 12.32 5.38
C LYS A 6 -18.68 12.05 4.88
N THR A 7 -17.80 11.57 5.75
CA THR A 7 -16.36 11.41 5.48
C THR A 7 -16.07 10.48 4.31
N GLU A 8 -16.66 9.29 4.26
CA GLU A 8 -16.43 8.35 3.17
C GLU A 8 -16.95 8.88 1.82
N ARG A 9 -18.15 9.47 1.83
CA ARG A 9 -18.76 9.99 0.60
C ARG A 9 -18.05 11.22 0.06
N GLU A 10 -17.55 12.06 0.94
CA GLU A 10 -16.91 13.32 0.57
C GLU A 10 -15.44 13.13 0.20
N LEU A 11 -14.68 12.27 0.90
CA LEU A 11 -13.23 12.14 0.70
C LEU A 11 -12.81 11.07 -0.30
N SER A 12 -13.66 10.11 -0.65
CA SER A 12 -13.26 8.99 -1.52
C SER A 12 -12.75 9.45 -2.89
N LEU A 13 -13.40 10.44 -3.51
CA LEU A 13 -12.97 10.98 -4.80
C LEU A 13 -11.80 11.96 -4.65
N ASP A 14 -11.70 12.65 -3.52
CA ASP A 14 -10.55 13.52 -3.25
C ASP A 14 -9.27 12.69 -3.07
N PHE A 15 -9.33 11.59 -2.32
CA PHE A 15 -8.19 10.67 -2.19
C PHE A 15 -7.84 9.97 -3.50
N LEU A 16 -8.84 9.70 -4.35
CA LEU A 16 -8.59 9.24 -5.71
C LEU A 16 -7.77 10.27 -6.50
N ARG A 17 -8.15 11.55 -6.48
CA ARG A 17 -7.44 12.64 -7.15
C ARG A 17 -6.00 12.79 -6.66
N VAL A 18 -5.77 12.59 -5.36
CA VAL A 18 -4.43 12.60 -4.75
C VAL A 18 -3.55 11.49 -5.37
N CYS A 19 -4.06 10.26 -5.46
CA CYS A 19 -3.34 9.15 -6.09
C CYS A 19 -3.16 9.34 -7.61
N GLU A 20 -4.16 9.88 -8.30
CA GLU A 20 -4.07 10.18 -9.74
C GLU A 20 -2.99 11.21 -10.05
N ALA A 21 -2.86 12.27 -9.23
CA ALA A 21 -1.82 13.28 -9.40
C ALA A 21 -0.42 12.69 -9.28
N ALA A 22 -0.16 11.92 -8.25
CA ALA A 22 1.11 11.22 -8.05
C ALA A 22 1.42 10.26 -9.20
N ALA A 23 0.44 9.44 -9.60
CA ALA A 23 0.61 8.48 -10.68
C ALA A 23 0.91 9.15 -12.02
N ILE A 24 0.24 10.27 -12.34
CA ILE A 24 0.49 11.03 -13.57
C ILE A 24 1.90 11.64 -13.56
N ALA A 25 2.34 12.19 -12.44
CA ALA A 25 3.68 12.76 -12.30
C ALA A 25 4.76 11.68 -12.45
N ALA A 26 4.65 10.58 -11.72
CA ALA A 26 5.57 9.45 -11.79
C ALA A 26 5.62 8.81 -13.18
N ALA A 27 4.47 8.63 -13.84
CA ALA A 27 4.41 8.00 -15.16
C ALA A 27 5.16 8.79 -16.26
N ARG A 28 5.36 10.09 -16.08
CA ARG A 28 6.17 10.92 -16.99
C ARG A 28 7.67 10.58 -16.93
N THR A 29 8.11 9.98 -15.83
CA THR A 29 9.51 9.58 -15.60
C THR A 29 9.75 8.09 -15.86
N MET A 30 8.70 7.36 -16.23
CA MET A 30 8.76 5.92 -16.47
C MET A 30 9.87 5.56 -17.46
N GLY A 31 10.73 4.60 -17.07
CA GLY A 31 11.81 4.09 -17.92
C GLY A 31 13.03 5.02 -18.06
N GLN A 32 13.10 6.12 -17.33
CA GLN A 32 14.23 7.06 -17.39
C GLN A 32 15.42 6.64 -16.52
N GLY A 33 15.29 5.62 -15.67
CA GLY A 33 16.36 5.08 -14.85
C GLY A 33 16.66 5.88 -13.57
N ASP A 34 16.01 7.04 -13.36
CA ASP A 34 16.20 7.87 -12.17
C ASP A 34 15.09 7.63 -11.14
N ARG A 35 15.37 6.74 -10.19
CA ARG A 35 14.43 6.39 -9.11
C ARG A 35 14.11 7.58 -8.22
N LYS A 36 15.14 8.35 -7.82
CA LYS A 36 14.98 9.47 -6.89
C LYS A 36 14.12 10.57 -7.50
N TYR A 37 14.33 10.84 -8.79
CA TYR A 37 13.52 11.82 -9.49
C TYR A 37 12.07 11.36 -9.66
N SER A 38 11.86 10.07 -9.99
CA SER A 38 10.51 9.50 -10.12
C SER A 38 9.73 9.58 -8.80
N ASP A 39 10.38 9.27 -7.71
CA ASP A 39 9.84 9.35 -6.37
C ASP A 39 9.52 10.80 -5.98
N HIS A 40 10.48 11.69 -6.12
CA HIS A 40 10.34 13.11 -5.80
C HIS A 40 9.14 13.77 -6.48
N VAL A 41 8.95 13.57 -7.79
CA VAL A 41 7.82 14.17 -8.51
C VAL A 41 6.47 13.59 -8.10
N ALA A 42 6.44 12.32 -7.68
CA ALA A 42 5.23 11.69 -7.15
C ALA A 42 4.85 12.29 -5.78
N VAL A 43 5.83 12.43 -4.89
CA VAL A 43 5.68 13.04 -3.55
C VAL A 43 5.16 14.47 -3.68
N GLU A 44 5.79 15.31 -4.51
CA GLU A 44 5.36 16.70 -4.72
C GLU A 44 3.92 16.78 -5.24
N ALA A 45 3.60 16.00 -6.27
CA ALA A 45 2.26 16.02 -6.87
C ALA A 45 1.19 15.50 -5.88
N MET A 46 1.50 14.47 -5.11
CA MET A 46 0.60 13.94 -4.08
C MET A 46 0.34 15.00 -3.00
N ARG A 47 1.39 15.61 -2.50
CA ARG A 47 1.32 16.61 -1.42
C ARG A 47 0.54 17.85 -1.82
N GLU A 48 0.77 18.37 -3.04
CA GLU A 48 0.06 19.55 -3.57
C GLU A 48 -1.45 19.33 -3.61
N VAL A 49 -1.90 18.20 -4.15
CA VAL A 49 -3.34 17.90 -4.25
C VAL A 49 -3.92 17.59 -2.86
N MET A 50 -3.18 16.96 -1.99
CA MET A 50 -3.62 16.61 -0.63
C MET A 50 -3.98 17.85 0.19
N ASP A 51 -3.30 18.99 -0.01
CA ASP A 51 -3.61 20.25 0.65
C ASP A 51 -4.96 20.86 0.22
N THR A 52 -5.53 20.40 -0.87
CA THR A 52 -6.87 20.85 -1.32
C THR A 52 -8.01 19.99 -0.75
N VAL A 53 -7.70 18.86 -0.12
CA VAL A 53 -8.71 17.95 0.44
C VAL A 53 -9.32 18.54 1.71
N PRO A 54 -10.65 18.60 1.86
CA PRO A 54 -11.29 19.23 3.03
C PRO A 54 -11.22 18.34 4.27
N MET A 55 -10.03 18.18 4.82
CA MET A 55 -9.72 17.36 5.99
C MET A 55 -8.64 17.99 6.87
N ARG A 56 -8.51 17.46 8.10
CA ARG A 56 -7.33 17.62 8.97
C ARG A 56 -6.62 16.29 9.05
N GLY A 57 -5.74 16.06 8.11
CA GLY A 57 -4.97 14.82 7.97
C GLY A 57 -3.70 14.84 8.82
N ARG A 58 -3.26 13.66 9.26
CA ARG A 58 -1.93 13.45 9.82
C ARG A 58 -1.30 12.24 9.14
N ILE A 59 -0.11 12.41 8.62
CA ILE A 59 0.67 11.33 8.05
C ILE A 59 1.14 10.41 9.20
N VAL A 60 0.75 9.16 9.16
CA VAL A 60 1.20 8.11 10.10
C VAL A 60 2.15 7.12 9.44
N ILE A 61 2.13 7.03 8.11
CA ILE A 61 3.08 6.34 7.27
C ILE A 61 3.30 7.20 6.02
N GLY A 62 4.54 7.46 5.67
CA GLY A 62 4.93 8.31 4.55
C GLY A 62 6.39 8.09 4.15
N GLU A 63 7.04 9.13 3.63
CA GLU A 63 8.36 9.09 3.00
C GLU A 63 9.55 9.00 3.98
N GLY A 64 9.29 8.88 5.26
CA GLY A 64 10.31 8.78 6.30
C GLY A 64 10.06 9.70 7.48
N GLU A 65 11.11 9.90 8.27
CA GLU A 65 11.07 10.80 9.43
C GLU A 65 11.22 12.27 8.98
N ARG A 66 10.79 13.20 9.83
CA ARG A 66 10.81 14.64 9.55
C ARG A 66 12.17 15.18 9.11
N ASP A 67 13.24 14.62 9.64
CA ASP A 67 14.61 15.06 9.33
C ASP A 67 15.16 14.43 8.04
N GLU A 68 14.46 13.44 7.47
CA GLU A 68 14.89 12.69 6.30
C GLU A 68 14.05 13.02 5.04
N ALA A 69 12.77 13.36 5.22
CA ALA A 69 11.85 13.69 4.14
C ALA A 69 11.38 15.14 4.20
N PRO A 70 11.41 15.89 3.10
CA PRO A 70 10.95 17.27 3.06
C PRO A 70 9.43 17.42 3.12
N MET A 71 8.67 16.40 2.73
CA MET A 71 7.21 16.35 2.70
C MET A 71 6.71 14.92 2.93
N LEU A 72 5.44 14.80 3.30
CA LEU A 72 4.77 13.54 3.62
C LEU A 72 5.54 12.72 4.68
N TYR A 73 6.25 13.41 5.59
CA TYR A 73 6.95 12.78 6.68
C TYR A 73 5.97 12.36 7.80
N ILE A 74 6.38 11.39 8.59
CA ILE A 74 5.58 10.91 9.73
C ILE A 74 5.32 12.04 10.72
N GLY A 75 4.03 12.29 11.01
CA GLY A 75 3.56 13.37 11.87
C GLY A 75 3.23 14.68 11.15
N GLU A 76 3.48 14.78 9.83
CA GLU A 76 3.08 15.95 9.06
C GLU A 76 1.55 16.12 9.08
N GLU A 77 1.10 17.35 9.30
CA GLU A 77 -0.30 17.72 9.16
C GLU A 77 -0.57 18.19 7.73
N VAL A 78 -1.63 17.67 7.12
CA VAL A 78 -1.99 17.86 5.71
C VAL A 78 -3.49 18.08 5.54
N GLY A 79 -3.86 18.71 4.42
CA GLY A 79 -5.25 18.94 4.06
C GLY A 79 -5.70 20.39 4.22
N GLY A 80 -6.73 20.78 3.48
CA GLY A 80 -7.25 22.15 3.42
C GLY A 80 -7.86 22.69 4.72
N GLY A 81 -8.08 21.81 5.72
CA GLY A 81 -8.49 22.22 7.07
C GLY A 81 -7.34 22.70 7.94
N ILE A 82 -6.07 22.46 7.53
CA ILE A 82 -4.88 22.90 8.27
C ILE A 82 -4.62 24.38 7.99
N GLY A 83 -4.55 25.20 9.06
CA GLY A 83 -4.37 26.65 8.94
C GLY A 83 -5.61 27.41 8.43
N ALA A 84 -6.75 26.76 8.23
CA ALA A 84 -8.02 27.37 7.90
C ALA A 84 -8.64 28.10 9.12
N SER A 85 -9.71 28.89 8.89
CA SER A 85 -10.49 29.47 9.99
C SER A 85 -11.07 28.37 10.88
N GLU A 86 -11.31 28.69 12.17
CA GLU A 86 -11.84 27.73 13.16
C GLU A 86 -13.13 27.04 12.67
N GLU A 87 -14.05 27.81 12.06
CA GLU A 87 -15.30 27.29 11.50
C GLU A 87 -15.05 26.24 10.39
N ILE A 88 -14.09 26.48 9.49
CA ILE A 88 -13.73 25.54 8.42
C ILE A 88 -13.02 24.33 9.03
N ALA A 89 -12.07 24.56 9.91
CA ALA A 89 -11.30 23.49 10.55
C ALA A 89 -12.20 22.52 11.35
N GLU A 90 -13.17 23.03 12.09
CA GLU A 90 -14.16 22.23 12.83
C GLU A 90 -15.08 21.41 11.92
N SER A 91 -15.34 21.88 10.70
CA SER A 91 -16.14 21.15 9.71
C SER A 91 -15.39 20.03 9.01
N CYS A 92 -14.05 20.04 9.06
CA CYS A 92 -13.17 19.07 8.43
C CYS A 92 -12.99 17.82 9.31
N PRO A 93 -13.14 16.60 8.76
CA PRO A 93 -12.87 15.38 9.50
C PRO A 93 -11.38 15.26 9.83
N GLU A 94 -11.10 14.67 11.01
CA GLU A 94 -9.75 14.28 11.41
C GLU A 94 -9.46 12.86 10.93
N VAL A 95 -8.35 12.70 10.21
CA VAL A 95 -7.95 11.41 9.63
C VAL A 95 -6.46 11.13 9.81
N ASP A 96 -6.13 9.88 10.05
CA ASP A 96 -4.77 9.36 9.90
C ASP A 96 -4.60 8.87 8.46
N ILE A 97 -3.42 9.15 7.88
CA ILE A 97 -3.11 8.88 6.48
C ILE A 97 -1.82 8.08 6.39
N ALA A 98 -1.87 7.01 5.62
CA ALA A 98 -0.71 6.24 5.20
C ALA A 98 -0.57 6.36 3.68
N VAL A 99 0.59 6.77 3.20
CA VAL A 99 0.88 6.97 1.78
C VAL A 99 2.12 6.22 1.33
N ASP A 100 2.10 5.83 0.08
CA ASP A 100 3.28 5.56 -0.73
C ASP A 100 3.01 6.19 -2.12
N PRO A 101 3.59 7.38 -2.39
CA PRO A 101 3.38 8.11 -3.64
C PRO A 101 3.83 7.34 -4.88
N LEU A 102 4.81 6.43 -4.74
CA LEU A 102 5.32 5.60 -5.82
C LEU A 102 5.77 4.21 -5.32
N GLU A 103 4.81 3.40 -4.91
CA GLU A 103 5.05 1.97 -4.63
C GLU A 103 5.61 1.26 -5.86
N GLY A 104 6.78 0.67 -5.69
CA GLY A 104 7.53 0.11 -6.80
C GLY A 104 8.36 1.15 -7.57
N THR A 105 9.08 2.00 -6.86
CA THR A 105 9.96 3.04 -7.44
C THR A 105 10.94 2.47 -8.47
N ASN A 106 11.53 1.28 -8.19
CA ASN A 106 12.38 0.60 -9.17
C ASN A 106 11.62 0.19 -10.42
N LEU A 107 10.37 -0.23 -10.29
CA LEU A 107 9.54 -0.66 -11.43
C LEU A 107 9.27 0.53 -12.35
N CYS A 108 8.90 1.67 -11.79
CA CYS A 108 8.69 2.90 -12.56
C CYS A 108 9.97 3.32 -13.28
N ALA A 109 11.09 3.42 -12.56
CA ALA A 109 12.36 3.82 -13.14
C ALA A 109 12.85 2.92 -14.29
N LEU A 110 12.54 1.63 -14.23
CA LEU A 110 12.87 0.65 -15.25
C LEU A 110 11.81 0.50 -16.35
N GLY A 111 10.64 1.14 -16.22
CA GLY A 111 9.51 0.93 -17.11
C GLY A 111 8.87 -0.47 -16.97
N ALA A 112 9.06 -1.10 -15.82
CA ALA A 112 8.49 -2.41 -15.51
C ALA A 112 7.05 -2.28 -14.97
N ASN A 113 6.30 -3.38 -15.00
CA ASN A 113 4.90 -3.42 -14.60
C ASN A 113 4.70 -3.38 -13.09
N ASN A 114 3.51 -2.96 -12.65
CA ASN A 114 2.95 -2.99 -11.30
C ASN A 114 3.41 -1.85 -10.35
N ALA A 115 3.97 -0.75 -10.85
CA ALA A 115 4.10 0.46 -10.04
C ALA A 115 2.74 1.14 -9.87
N ILE A 116 2.43 1.58 -8.64
CA ILE A 116 1.18 2.27 -8.27
C ILE A 116 1.46 3.46 -7.36
N ALA A 117 0.59 4.44 -7.35
CA ALA A 117 0.49 5.44 -6.28
C ALA A 117 -0.63 5.03 -5.33
N VAL A 118 -0.42 5.09 -4.02
CA VAL A 118 -1.37 4.55 -3.05
C VAL A 118 -1.53 5.42 -1.81
N LEU A 119 -2.77 5.44 -1.29
CA LEU A 119 -3.15 6.10 -0.06
C LEU A 119 -4.17 5.25 0.70
N ALA A 120 -3.98 5.14 2.01
CA ALA A 120 -5.00 4.67 2.94
C ALA A 120 -5.29 5.76 3.98
N ALA A 121 -6.56 5.99 4.26
CA ALA A 121 -7.01 6.93 5.29
C ALA A 121 -8.00 6.25 6.24
N ALA A 122 -7.94 6.61 7.51
CA ALA A 122 -8.84 6.13 8.54
C ALA A 122 -9.11 7.22 9.57
N GLU A 123 -10.12 7.04 10.43
CA GLU A 123 -10.25 7.86 11.63
C GLU A 123 -8.97 7.83 12.48
N ARG A 124 -8.76 8.85 13.32
CA ARG A 124 -7.59 8.95 14.21
C ARG A 124 -7.35 7.66 15.00
N GLY A 125 -6.12 7.13 14.96
CA GLY A 125 -5.74 5.84 15.54
C GLY A 125 -6.21 4.62 14.74
N GLY A 126 -6.72 4.82 13.53
CA GLY A 126 -7.24 3.76 12.68
C GLY A 126 -6.20 3.03 11.82
N LEU A 127 -4.94 3.49 11.82
CA LEU A 127 -3.80 2.86 11.17
C LEU A 127 -2.65 2.75 12.16
N LEU A 128 -1.94 1.63 12.17
CA LEU A 128 -0.75 1.47 13.00
C LEU A 128 0.34 2.43 12.50
N ASN A 129 0.88 3.25 13.40
CA ASN A 129 2.09 4.01 13.12
C ASN A 129 3.28 3.03 13.17
N ALA A 130 3.62 2.43 12.03
CA ALA A 130 4.72 1.49 11.94
C ALA A 130 6.02 2.25 11.64
N PRO A 131 7.13 1.87 12.30
CA PRO A 131 8.44 2.41 11.98
C PRO A 131 8.88 1.96 10.58
N ASP A 132 9.83 2.69 9.98
CA ASP A 132 10.51 2.27 8.76
C ASP A 132 11.44 1.08 9.06
N LEU A 133 10.83 -0.09 9.23
CA LEU A 133 11.45 -1.39 9.46
C LEU A 133 10.88 -2.40 8.46
N TYR A 134 11.31 -3.64 8.59
CA TYR A 134 10.79 -4.74 7.82
C TYR A 134 9.75 -5.57 8.61
N MET A 135 8.85 -6.20 7.89
CA MET A 135 7.93 -7.22 8.41
C MET A 135 8.04 -8.50 7.59
N ASP A 136 8.10 -9.65 8.28
CA ASP A 136 7.78 -10.95 7.72
C ASP A 136 6.26 -11.06 7.64
N LYS A 137 5.70 -11.37 6.48
CA LYS A 137 4.25 -11.29 6.23
C LYS A 137 3.74 -12.41 5.34
N ILE A 138 2.50 -12.80 5.61
CA ILE A 138 1.68 -13.61 4.73
C ILE A 138 0.37 -12.89 4.46
N VAL A 139 0.02 -12.75 3.19
CA VAL A 139 -1.21 -12.08 2.73
C VAL A 139 -2.01 -13.03 1.88
N VAL A 140 -3.31 -13.16 2.17
CA VAL A 140 -4.24 -14.00 1.41
C VAL A 140 -5.57 -13.29 1.20
N GLY A 141 -6.26 -13.69 0.15
CA GLY A 141 -7.59 -13.18 -0.16
C GLY A 141 -8.69 -13.71 0.76
N PRO A 142 -9.93 -13.17 0.63
CA PRO A 142 -11.07 -13.50 1.50
C PRO A 142 -11.41 -15.00 1.52
N SER A 143 -11.21 -15.68 0.40
CA SER A 143 -11.48 -17.12 0.30
C SER A 143 -10.53 -17.99 1.11
N SER A 144 -9.35 -17.46 1.48
CA SER A 144 -8.33 -18.16 2.28
C SER A 144 -8.13 -17.55 3.67
N ARG A 145 -9.02 -16.66 4.08
CA ARG A 145 -8.98 -16.05 5.40
C ARG A 145 -9.16 -17.10 6.51
N GLY A 146 -8.35 -16.99 7.58
CA GLY A 146 -8.41 -17.82 8.77
C GLY A 146 -7.80 -19.22 8.62
N VAL A 147 -7.03 -19.48 7.52
CA VAL A 147 -6.39 -20.77 7.31
C VAL A 147 -4.87 -20.68 7.23
N VAL A 148 -4.31 -19.50 7.39
CA VAL A 148 -2.86 -19.26 7.38
C VAL A 148 -2.34 -18.97 8.79
N ASP A 149 -1.08 -19.31 9.01
CA ASP A 149 -0.35 -19.07 10.24
C ASP A 149 1.09 -18.69 9.90
N LEU A 150 1.52 -17.50 10.30
CA LEU A 150 2.86 -16.96 10.00
C LEU A 150 3.98 -17.82 10.63
N ASP A 151 3.70 -18.50 11.75
CA ASP A 151 4.66 -19.39 12.42
C ASP A 151 4.73 -20.80 11.81
N ALA A 152 3.73 -21.15 11.00
CA ALA A 152 3.71 -22.44 10.34
C ALA A 152 4.66 -22.49 9.13
N PRO A 153 5.23 -23.66 8.80
CA PRO A 153 5.96 -23.84 7.55
C PRO A 153 5.13 -23.44 6.34
N VAL A 154 5.74 -22.77 5.35
CA VAL A 154 5.05 -22.31 4.14
C VAL A 154 4.31 -23.44 3.43
N LYS A 155 4.86 -24.64 3.42
CA LYS A 155 4.24 -25.87 2.88
C LYS A 155 2.86 -26.15 3.49
N ASP A 156 2.71 -25.95 4.80
CA ASP A 156 1.46 -26.22 5.50
C ASP A 156 0.44 -25.12 5.23
N ASN A 157 0.87 -23.87 5.16
CA ASN A 157 0.04 -22.75 4.70
C ASN A 157 -0.49 -22.99 3.28
N LEU A 158 0.38 -23.41 2.34
CA LEU A 158 -0.02 -23.69 0.96
C LEU A 158 -1.04 -24.84 0.87
N LYS A 159 -0.87 -25.90 1.66
CA LYS A 159 -1.86 -26.98 1.74
C LYS A 159 -3.21 -26.50 2.27
N ASN A 160 -3.19 -25.64 3.30
CA ASN A 160 -4.41 -25.08 3.87
C ASN A 160 -5.14 -24.17 2.87
N ILE A 161 -4.40 -23.31 2.17
CA ILE A 161 -4.92 -22.47 1.10
C ILE A 161 -5.54 -23.32 -0.02
N ALA A 162 -4.79 -24.32 -0.52
CA ALA A 162 -5.25 -25.22 -1.59
C ALA A 162 -6.54 -25.93 -1.20
N ARG A 163 -6.57 -26.54 0.00
CA ARG A 163 -7.78 -27.20 0.55
C ARG A 163 -8.96 -26.24 0.63
N ARG A 164 -8.72 -25.02 1.13
CA ARG A 164 -9.76 -24.00 1.27
C ARG A 164 -10.34 -23.54 -0.07
N LEU A 165 -9.50 -23.51 -1.11
CA LEU A 165 -9.88 -23.16 -2.47
C LEU A 165 -10.41 -24.33 -3.31
N GLY A 166 -10.40 -25.58 -2.77
CA GLY A 166 -10.78 -26.77 -3.50
C GLY A 166 -9.86 -27.06 -4.70
N ARG A 167 -8.53 -26.86 -4.53
CA ARG A 167 -7.49 -26.99 -5.55
C ARG A 167 -6.32 -27.80 -5.02
N ASP A 168 -5.45 -28.24 -5.93
CA ASP A 168 -4.15 -28.78 -5.57
C ASP A 168 -3.11 -27.67 -5.33
N VAL A 169 -2.03 -27.98 -4.62
CA VAL A 169 -0.99 -26.99 -4.31
C VAL A 169 -0.32 -26.50 -5.60
N GLU A 170 -0.20 -27.34 -6.60
CA GLU A 170 0.37 -27.08 -7.92
C GLU A 170 -0.44 -26.00 -8.70
N ASP A 171 -1.71 -25.82 -8.36
CA ASP A 171 -2.56 -24.79 -8.96
C ASP A 171 -2.41 -23.42 -8.29
N LEU A 172 -1.74 -23.35 -7.15
CA LEU A 172 -1.50 -22.08 -6.47
C LEU A 172 -0.37 -21.30 -7.15
N THR A 173 -0.51 -19.98 -7.16
CA THR A 173 0.57 -19.04 -7.51
C THR A 173 0.86 -18.16 -6.29
N VAL A 174 2.09 -18.20 -5.83
CA VAL A 174 2.59 -17.40 -4.70
C VAL A 174 3.51 -16.31 -5.22
N ILE A 175 3.40 -15.11 -4.69
CA ILE A 175 4.37 -14.04 -4.95
C ILE A 175 5.37 -13.97 -3.80
N VAL A 176 6.63 -13.80 -4.16
CA VAL A 176 7.75 -13.56 -3.23
C VAL A 176 8.67 -12.51 -3.84
N LEU A 177 9.17 -11.58 -3.01
CA LEU A 177 10.22 -10.65 -3.43
C LEU A 177 11.51 -11.41 -3.76
N ASP A 178 12.09 -11.14 -4.92
CA ASP A 178 13.38 -11.71 -5.34
C ASP A 178 14.52 -11.03 -4.58
N ARG A 179 14.81 -11.54 -3.41
CA ARG A 179 15.86 -11.07 -2.51
C ARG A 179 16.65 -12.25 -1.95
N THR A 180 17.93 -12.03 -1.66
CA THR A 180 18.82 -13.07 -1.09
C THR A 180 18.24 -13.67 0.18
N ARG A 181 17.62 -12.86 1.03
CA ARG A 181 16.96 -13.32 2.27
C ARG A 181 15.81 -14.31 2.05
N HIS A 182 15.27 -14.39 0.83
CA HIS A 182 14.15 -15.28 0.51
C HIS A 182 14.56 -16.58 -0.19
N GLN A 183 15.86 -16.87 -0.38
CA GLN A 183 16.30 -18.06 -1.11
C GLN A 183 15.74 -19.36 -0.50
N LYS A 184 15.76 -19.47 0.84
CA LYS A 184 15.15 -20.60 1.51
C LYS A 184 13.63 -20.67 1.30
N LEU A 185 12.92 -19.55 1.47
CA LEU A 185 11.47 -19.48 1.24
C LEU A 185 11.10 -19.87 -0.19
N ILE A 186 11.87 -19.36 -1.18
CA ILE A 186 11.68 -19.70 -2.60
C ILE A 186 11.84 -21.19 -2.84
N THR A 187 12.85 -21.81 -2.22
CA THR A 187 13.06 -23.26 -2.29
C THR A 187 11.90 -24.02 -1.66
N ASP A 188 11.49 -23.63 -0.44
CA ASP A 188 10.40 -24.28 0.30
C ASP A 188 9.06 -24.21 -0.47
N VAL A 189 8.75 -23.09 -1.13
CA VAL A 189 7.55 -22.94 -1.98
C VAL A 189 7.59 -23.89 -3.18
N ARG A 190 8.75 -23.97 -3.85
CA ARG A 190 8.95 -24.88 -4.99
C ARG A 190 8.85 -26.34 -4.60
N GLU A 191 9.45 -26.73 -3.48
CA GLU A 191 9.37 -28.09 -2.93
C GLU A 191 7.95 -28.46 -2.49
N ALA A 192 7.16 -27.49 -2.07
CA ALA A 192 5.74 -27.70 -1.80
C ALA A 192 4.90 -27.95 -3.07
N GLY A 193 5.43 -27.65 -4.26
CA GLY A 193 4.79 -27.84 -5.55
C GLY A 193 4.07 -26.60 -6.11
N ALA A 194 3.98 -25.51 -5.36
CA ALA A 194 3.28 -24.31 -5.83
C ALA A 194 4.07 -23.56 -6.90
N ARG A 195 3.35 -22.89 -7.78
CA ARG A 195 3.93 -21.95 -8.74
C ARG A 195 4.36 -20.68 -8.00
N ILE A 196 5.48 -20.13 -8.38
CA ILE A 196 6.03 -18.93 -7.78
C ILE A 196 6.18 -17.82 -8.83
N ARG A 197 5.83 -16.60 -8.44
CA ARG A 197 6.14 -15.38 -9.20
C ARG A 197 7.10 -14.55 -8.36
N LEU A 198 8.33 -14.43 -8.82
CA LEU A 198 9.34 -13.56 -8.22
C LEU A 198 9.13 -12.13 -8.74
N ILE A 199 9.13 -11.17 -7.83
CA ILE A 199 9.02 -9.76 -8.14
C ILE A 199 10.22 -8.99 -7.59
N GLY A 200 10.70 -8.01 -8.35
CA GLY A 200 11.84 -7.19 -7.94
C GLY A 200 11.45 -6.11 -6.93
N ASP A 201 10.18 -5.70 -6.90
CA ASP A 201 9.64 -4.61 -6.08
C ASP A 201 8.11 -4.68 -6.07
N GLY A 202 7.44 -3.88 -5.22
CA GLY A 202 5.98 -3.73 -5.26
C GLY A 202 5.22 -4.83 -4.51
N ASP A 203 5.61 -5.18 -3.29
CA ASP A 203 4.96 -6.22 -2.51
C ASP A 203 3.57 -5.81 -1.98
N LEU A 204 3.30 -4.51 -1.82
CA LEU A 204 1.97 -4.00 -1.50
C LEU A 204 0.98 -4.30 -2.63
N SER A 205 1.31 -3.94 -3.87
CA SER A 205 0.45 -4.20 -5.04
C SER A 205 0.23 -5.70 -5.26
N ALA A 206 1.26 -6.51 -4.96
CA ALA A 206 1.19 -7.97 -5.00
C ALA A 206 0.26 -8.54 -3.91
N GLY A 207 0.32 -8.00 -2.70
CA GLY A 207 -0.57 -8.36 -1.59
C GLY A 207 -2.04 -8.08 -1.93
N ILE A 208 -2.34 -6.91 -2.49
CA ILE A 208 -3.69 -6.58 -2.96
C ILE A 208 -4.13 -7.55 -4.06
N SER A 209 -3.24 -7.87 -4.99
CA SER A 209 -3.54 -8.81 -6.08
C SER A 209 -3.91 -10.20 -5.57
N ALA A 210 -3.36 -10.65 -4.43
CA ALA A 210 -3.72 -11.92 -3.81
C ALA A 210 -5.18 -11.94 -3.28
N ALA A 211 -5.76 -10.77 -3.03
CA ALA A 211 -7.13 -10.64 -2.52
C ALA A 211 -8.18 -10.36 -3.61
N VAL A 212 -7.75 -10.01 -4.83
CA VAL A 212 -8.65 -9.69 -5.95
C VAL A 212 -8.83 -10.92 -6.84
N ALA A 213 -10.08 -11.34 -7.02
CA ALA A 213 -10.41 -12.46 -7.89
C ALA A 213 -10.01 -12.16 -9.35
N GLY A 214 -9.50 -13.20 -10.05
CA GLY A 214 -9.12 -13.10 -11.46
C GLY A 214 -7.64 -12.73 -11.70
N THR A 215 -6.88 -12.32 -10.69
CA THR A 215 -5.44 -12.07 -10.81
C THR A 215 -4.60 -13.33 -10.92
N ASN A 216 -5.17 -14.47 -10.56
CA ASN A 216 -4.51 -15.77 -10.45
C ASN A 216 -3.33 -15.77 -9.44
N ILE A 217 -3.39 -14.89 -8.44
CA ILE A 217 -2.48 -14.84 -7.30
C ILE A 217 -3.23 -15.33 -6.07
N HIS A 218 -2.61 -16.17 -5.24
CA HIS A 218 -3.27 -16.83 -4.12
C HIS A 218 -2.69 -16.45 -2.76
N ALA A 219 -1.42 -16.05 -2.74
CA ALA A 219 -0.75 -15.52 -1.56
C ALA A 219 0.45 -14.63 -1.94
N LEU A 220 0.78 -13.69 -1.04
CA LEU A 220 2.08 -13.06 -0.95
C LEU A 220 2.75 -13.57 0.33
N VAL A 221 4.02 -13.95 0.27
CA VAL A 221 4.77 -14.41 1.46
C VAL A 221 6.18 -13.84 1.43
N GLY A 222 6.69 -13.44 2.58
CA GLY A 222 8.09 -13.03 2.76
C GLY A 222 8.25 -11.69 3.48
N ILE A 223 9.51 -11.24 3.54
CA ILE A 223 9.91 -10.03 4.28
C ILE A 223 9.92 -8.84 3.34
N GLY A 224 9.10 -7.83 3.65
CA GLY A 224 9.04 -6.52 2.99
C GLY A 224 8.90 -5.39 4.01
N GLY A 225 8.70 -4.16 3.58
CA GLY A 225 8.58 -3.02 4.48
C GLY A 225 7.38 -3.11 5.41
N ALA A 226 7.53 -2.59 6.62
CA ALA A 226 6.45 -2.50 7.60
C ALA A 226 5.41 -1.44 7.22
N PRO A 227 5.79 -0.27 6.70
CA PRO A 227 4.86 0.71 6.16
C PRO A 227 3.89 0.11 5.12
N GLU A 228 4.43 -0.61 4.13
CA GLU A 228 3.65 -1.30 3.10
C GLU A 228 2.75 -2.40 3.70
N GLY A 229 3.19 -3.02 4.80
CA GLY A 229 2.39 -3.98 5.56
C GLY A 229 1.11 -3.35 6.13
N VAL A 230 1.19 -2.14 6.68
CA VAL A 230 0.02 -1.40 7.21
C VAL A 230 -0.91 -0.96 6.09
N ILE A 231 -0.38 -0.42 4.99
CA ILE A 231 -1.20 -0.03 3.83
C ILE A 231 -1.87 -1.27 3.22
N THR A 232 -1.14 -2.40 3.14
CA THR A 232 -1.73 -3.69 2.71
C THR A 232 -2.85 -4.13 3.66
N ALA A 233 -2.68 -3.98 4.98
CA ALA A 233 -3.73 -4.33 5.94
C ALA A 233 -4.99 -3.47 5.76
N ALA A 234 -4.84 -2.18 5.48
CA ALA A 234 -5.97 -1.30 5.16
C ALA A 234 -6.73 -1.79 3.90
N ALA A 235 -6.01 -2.19 2.86
CA ALA A 235 -6.61 -2.81 1.67
C ALA A 235 -7.31 -4.14 2.01
N MET A 236 -6.66 -5.01 2.78
CA MET A 236 -7.25 -6.30 3.21
C MET A 236 -8.51 -6.09 4.03
N LYS A 237 -8.57 -5.05 4.86
CA LYS A 237 -9.77 -4.68 5.59
C LYS A 237 -10.95 -4.37 4.65
N CYS A 238 -10.70 -3.62 3.57
CA CYS A 238 -11.70 -3.30 2.55
C CYS A 238 -12.11 -4.54 1.73
N LEU A 239 -11.16 -5.42 1.44
CA LEU A 239 -11.34 -6.63 0.62
C LEU A 239 -11.81 -7.86 1.41
N ASN A 240 -11.92 -7.74 2.77
CA ASN A 240 -12.15 -8.87 3.67
C ASN A 240 -11.09 -9.99 3.54
N GLY A 241 -9.88 -9.63 3.12
CA GLY A 241 -8.71 -10.51 3.10
C GLY A 241 -8.05 -10.62 4.47
N GLU A 242 -6.87 -11.22 4.50
CA GLU A 242 -6.06 -11.38 5.72
C GLU A 242 -4.60 -11.08 5.45
N ILE A 243 -3.98 -10.38 6.38
CA ILE A 243 -2.54 -10.28 6.54
C ILE A 243 -2.16 -10.70 7.95
N GLN A 244 -1.11 -11.51 8.08
CA GLN A 244 -0.38 -11.69 9.32
C GLN A 244 1.04 -11.21 9.11
N ALA A 245 1.56 -10.44 10.06
CA ALA A 245 2.89 -9.85 9.94
C ALA A 245 3.62 -9.79 11.29
N ARG A 246 4.95 -9.87 11.26
CA ARG A 246 5.82 -9.71 12.43
C ARG A 246 7.00 -8.83 12.06
N LEU A 247 7.36 -7.89 12.92
CA LEU A 247 8.53 -7.03 12.74
C LEU A 247 9.81 -7.85 12.65
N VAL A 248 10.69 -7.46 11.74
CA VAL A 248 12.00 -8.08 11.53
C VAL A 248 13.06 -6.99 11.56
N PHE A 249 13.95 -7.07 12.53
CA PHE A 249 15.11 -6.19 12.69
C PHE A 249 16.39 -6.99 12.97
N ASP A 250 16.37 -8.29 12.70
CA ASP A 250 17.54 -9.17 12.76
C ASP A 250 18.29 -9.10 11.42
N PRO A 251 19.54 -8.60 11.39
CA PRO A 251 20.36 -8.48 10.19
C PRO A 251 20.50 -9.80 9.41
N GLU A 252 20.62 -10.94 10.11
CA GLU A 252 20.74 -12.25 9.48
C GLU A 252 19.47 -12.61 8.71
N ARG A 253 18.30 -12.39 9.29
CA ARG A 253 17.01 -12.62 8.61
C ARG A 253 16.79 -11.65 7.44
N LEU A 254 17.31 -10.44 7.54
CA LEU A 254 17.24 -9.43 6.48
C LEU A 254 18.25 -9.67 5.35
N GLY A 255 19.29 -10.49 5.60
CA GLY A 255 20.36 -10.74 4.65
C GLY A 255 21.21 -9.51 4.38
N VAL A 256 21.42 -8.67 5.40
CA VAL A 256 22.21 -7.44 5.34
C VAL A 256 23.32 -7.42 6.39
N ASP A 257 24.33 -6.59 6.17
CA ASP A 257 25.40 -6.39 7.13
C ASP A 257 24.86 -5.79 8.44
N LYS A 258 25.40 -6.21 9.57
CA LYS A 258 24.97 -5.74 10.91
C LYS A 258 25.03 -4.21 11.07
N ASP A 259 25.97 -3.58 10.40
CA ASP A 259 26.17 -2.12 10.45
C ASP A 259 25.09 -1.34 9.67
N LYS A 260 24.25 -2.02 8.92
CA LYS A 260 23.14 -1.43 8.15
C LYS A 260 21.79 -1.49 8.87
N VAL A 261 21.76 -2.08 10.06
CA VAL A 261 20.55 -2.16 10.89
C VAL A 261 20.87 -1.48 12.23
N PRO A 262 19.99 -0.61 12.72
CA PRO A 262 20.19 -0.01 14.05
C PRO A 262 20.35 -1.09 15.14
N PRO A 263 21.10 -0.82 16.21
CA PRO A 263 21.22 -1.73 17.35
C PRO A 263 19.84 -2.12 17.88
N LYS A 264 19.67 -3.38 18.25
CA LYS A 264 18.38 -3.93 18.70
C LYS A 264 17.76 -3.10 19.83
N GLU A 265 18.58 -2.64 20.78
CA GLU A 265 18.15 -1.82 21.91
C GLU A 265 17.52 -0.49 21.43
N GLN A 266 18.14 0.16 20.48
CA GLN A 266 17.64 1.41 19.88
C GLN A 266 16.32 1.18 19.12
N VAL A 267 16.21 0.06 18.40
CA VAL A 267 14.96 -0.32 17.72
C VAL A 267 13.85 -0.53 18.74
N LEU A 268 14.12 -1.24 19.85
CA LEU A 268 13.11 -1.52 20.88
C LEU A 268 12.66 -0.24 21.60
N GLU A 269 13.58 0.68 21.93
CA GLU A 269 13.24 1.98 22.50
C GLU A 269 12.34 2.80 21.56
N ARG A 270 12.66 2.79 20.26
CA ARG A 270 11.83 3.46 19.25
C ARG A 270 10.45 2.84 19.15
N LEU A 271 10.33 1.52 19.10
CA LEU A 271 9.05 0.80 19.09
C LEU A 271 8.20 1.15 20.31
N GLU A 272 8.80 1.18 21.50
CA GLU A 272 8.11 1.55 22.73
C GLU A 272 7.59 3.01 22.68
N SER A 273 8.41 3.95 22.18
CA SER A 273 8.00 5.34 21.98
C SER A 273 6.84 5.50 21.01
N MET A 274 6.70 4.60 20.04
CA MET A 274 5.58 4.52 19.09
C MET A 274 4.38 3.71 19.63
N GLY A 275 4.44 3.23 20.88
CA GLY A 275 3.37 2.47 21.53
C GLY A 275 3.36 0.97 21.20
N ILE A 276 4.38 0.46 20.53
CA ILE A 276 4.55 -0.95 20.19
C ILE A 276 5.26 -1.66 21.33
N LYS A 277 4.50 -2.36 22.17
CA LYS A 277 4.99 -2.99 23.41
C LYS A 277 5.64 -4.36 23.20
N ASP A 278 5.24 -5.07 22.17
CA ASP A 278 5.74 -6.42 21.85
C ASP A 278 6.24 -6.47 20.40
N ALA A 279 7.56 -6.39 20.26
CA ALA A 279 8.23 -6.43 18.96
C ALA A 279 8.14 -7.82 18.27
N ASN A 280 7.80 -8.88 19.01
CA ASN A 280 7.67 -10.24 18.47
C ASN A 280 6.21 -10.63 18.18
N LYS A 281 5.27 -9.75 18.49
CA LYS A 281 3.85 -9.99 18.23
C LYS A 281 3.62 -10.31 16.74
N ILE A 282 2.76 -11.29 16.46
CA ILE A 282 2.12 -11.41 15.14
C ILE A 282 0.96 -10.43 15.11
N TYR A 283 1.05 -9.45 14.24
CA TYR A 283 0.00 -8.48 13.97
C TYR A 283 -0.94 -9.06 12.93
N ASP A 284 -2.23 -9.05 13.21
CA ASP A 284 -3.25 -9.37 12.23
C ASP A 284 -3.74 -8.12 11.47
N THR A 285 -4.68 -8.31 10.55
CA THR A 285 -5.28 -7.23 9.77
C THR A 285 -5.88 -6.13 10.65
N ASN A 286 -6.47 -6.47 11.81
CA ASN A 286 -7.08 -5.50 12.71
C ASN A 286 -6.07 -4.82 13.62
N ASP A 287 -4.97 -5.47 13.92
CA ASP A 287 -3.86 -4.85 14.66
C ASP A 287 -3.16 -3.79 13.82
N LEU A 288 -2.93 -4.07 12.53
CA LEU A 288 -2.26 -3.15 11.60
C LEU A 288 -3.17 -2.02 11.13
N ALA A 289 -4.45 -2.30 10.92
CA ALA A 289 -5.47 -1.34 10.51
C ALA A 289 -6.71 -1.45 11.42
N PRO A 290 -6.65 -0.96 12.69
CA PRO A 290 -7.75 -1.07 13.64
C PRO A 290 -8.98 -0.23 13.26
N GLY A 291 -8.82 0.73 12.36
CA GLY A 291 -9.90 1.61 11.91
C GLY A 291 -11.14 0.86 11.40
N ARG A 292 -12.29 1.46 11.67
CA ARG A 292 -13.60 0.98 11.18
C ARG A 292 -13.99 1.66 9.88
N LYS A 293 -13.49 2.88 9.66
CA LYS A 293 -13.82 3.76 8.52
C LYS A 293 -12.58 3.98 7.68
N ILE A 294 -12.19 2.95 6.96
CA ILE A 294 -11.01 3.01 6.10
C ILE A 294 -11.45 3.32 4.67
N ILE A 295 -10.76 4.28 4.07
CA ILE A 295 -10.78 4.56 2.64
C ILE A 295 -9.39 4.17 2.12
N PHE A 296 -9.36 3.33 1.11
CA PHE A 296 -8.15 2.97 0.39
C PHE A 296 -8.29 3.42 -1.06
N ALA A 297 -7.29 4.11 -1.58
CA ALA A 297 -7.22 4.52 -2.97
C ALA A 297 -5.88 4.15 -3.57
N ALA A 298 -5.88 3.70 -4.82
CA ALA A 298 -4.66 3.46 -5.58
C ALA A 298 -4.87 3.75 -7.07
N THR A 299 -3.82 4.24 -7.74
CA THR A 299 -3.80 4.52 -9.17
C THR A 299 -2.59 3.86 -9.82
N GLY A 300 -2.80 3.20 -10.96
CA GLY A 300 -1.71 2.58 -11.72
C GLY A 300 -0.77 3.63 -12.31
N VAL A 301 0.52 3.49 -12.04
CA VAL A 301 1.59 4.28 -12.69
C VAL A 301 2.04 3.57 -13.95
N THR A 302 2.39 2.29 -13.84
CA THR A 302 2.68 1.40 -14.97
C THR A 302 1.62 0.32 -15.08
N ASP A 303 1.56 -0.39 -16.23
CA ASP A 303 0.60 -1.49 -16.38
C ASP A 303 0.82 -2.56 -15.33
N GLY A 304 -0.26 -3.09 -14.80
CA GLY A 304 -0.20 -4.11 -13.75
C GLY A 304 -1.34 -5.12 -13.80
N ALA A 305 -1.23 -6.13 -12.93
CA ALA A 305 -2.27 -7.16 -12.80
C ALA A 305 -3.56 -6.60 -12.19
N LEU A 306 -3.46 -5.57 -11.34
CA LEU A 306 -4.59 -4.93 -10.67
C LEU A 306 -5.09 -3.71 -11.45
N LEU A 307 -4.19 -2.80 -11.84
CA LEU A 307 -4.50 -1.51 -12.45
C LEU A 307 -3.69 -1.34 -13.74
N LYS A 308 -4.29 -0.62 -14.70
CA LYS A 308 -3.59 -0.18 -15.91
C LYS A 308 -2.77 1.07 -15.60
N GLY A 309 -1.61 1.22 -16.24
CA GLY A 309 -0.79 2.41 -16.13
C GLY A 309 -1.40 3.64 -16.80
N VAL A 310 -0.84 4.80 -16.49
CA VAL A 310 -1.24 6.08 -17.09
C VAL A 310 -1.01 6.05 -18.60
N ARG A 311 -1.99 6.56 -19.34
CA ARG A 311 -1.90 6.76 -20.79
C ARG A 311 -1.92 8.26 -21.12
N PHE A 312 -0.97 8.70 -21.94
CA PHE A 312 -0.92 10.05 -22.46
C PHE A 312 -1.42 10.07 -23.90
N PHE A 313 -2.24 11.03 -24.24
CA PHE A 313 -2.75 11.28 -25.60
C PHE A 313 -2.83 12.78 -25.87
N GLY A 314 -3.01 13.18 -27.13
CA GLY A 314 -2.87 14.58 -27.53
C GLY A 314 -3.81 15.57 -26.84
N ALA A 315 -4.94 15.12 -26.26
CA ALA A 315 -5.93 15.96 -25.61
C ALA A 315 -6.00 15.71 -24.07
N GLY A 316 -5.06 14.95 -23.51
CA GLY A 316 -5.06 14.71 -22.07
C GLY A 316 -4.40 13.40 -21.64
N LYS A 317 -4.90 12.87 -20.54
CA LYS A 317 -4.37 11.67 -19.87
C LYS A 317 -5.51 10.76 -19.47
N ARG A 318 -5.22 9.47 -19.29
CA ARG A 318 -6.15 8.48 -18.75
C ARG A 318 -5.49 7.75 -17.60
N THR A 319 -6.18 7.68 -16.48
CA THR A 319 -5.77 6.92 -15.29
C THR A 319 -6.74 5.78 -15.05
N HIS A 320 -6.26 4.70 -14.43
CA HIS A 320 -7.07 3.59 -13.98
C HIS A 320 -6.77 3.36 -12.50
N SER A 321 -7.81 3.44 -11.68
CA SER A 321 -7.70 3.51 -10.24
C SER A 321 -8.67 2.56 -9.54
N VAL A 322 -8.42 2.29 -8.27
CA VAL A 322 -9.36 1.61 -7.38
C VAL A 322 -9.58 2.46 -6.14
N VAL A 323 -10.84 2.56 -5.71
CA VAL A 323 -11.23 3.12 -4.41
C VAL A 323 -12.05 2.08 -3.67
N MET A 324 -11.65 1.79 -2.44
CA MET A 324 -12.28 0.81 -1.58
C MET A 324 -12.61 1.42 -0.22
N THR A 325 -13.73 1.01 0.37
CA THR A 325 -14.18 1.55 1.65
C THR A 325 -14.74 0.46 2.54
N THR A 326 -14.50 0.55 3.84
CA THR A 326 -14.99 -0.43 4.81
C THR A 326 -16.43 -0.18 5.24
N GLU A 327 -16.86 1.08 5.29
CA GLU A 327 -18.18 1.46 5.81
C GLU A 327 -19.30 1.06 4.84
N SER A 328 -19.21 1.53 3.59
CA SER A 328 -20.17 1.16 2.54
C SER A 328 -19.87 -0.18 1.88
N ARG A 329 -18.69 -0.75 2.13
CA ARG A 329 -18.21 -2.00 1.50
C ARG A 329 -18.21 -1.95 -0.02
N HIS A 330 -17.84 -0.81 -0.56
CA HIS A 330 -17.73 -0.61 -2.00
C HIS A 330 -16.29 -0.78 -2.47
N ILE A 331 -16.15 -1.47 -3.59
CA ILE A 331 -14.92 -1.54 -4.38
C ILE A 331 -15.27 -0.95 -5.74
N ARG A 332 -14.63 0.15 -6.10
CA ARG A 332 -14.88 0.84 -7.36
C ARG A 332 -13.60 0.89 -8.17
N PHE A 333 -13.64 0.36 -9.37
CA PHE A 333 -12.62 0.64 -10.37
C PHE A 333 -13.07 1.86 -11.15
N VAL A 334 -12.18 2.86 -11.23
CA VAL A 334 -12.46 4.15 -11.86
C VAL A 334 -11.51 4.36 -13.02
N ASP A 335 -12.05 4.67 -14.15
CA ASP A 335 -11.31 4.99 -15.36
C ASP A 335 -11.56 6.48 -15.66
N THR A 336 -10.54 7.30 -15.43
CA THR A 336 -10.65 8.77 -15.52
C THR A 336 -9.95 9.30 -16.75
N LEU A 337 -10.65 10.14 -17.51
CA LEU A 337 -10.09 10.93 -18.58
C LEU A 337 -9.85 12.35 -18.09
N HIS A 338 -8.58 12.74 -18.00
CA HIS A 338 -8.17 14.11 -17.67
C HIS A 338 -7.99 14.87 -18.97
N ILE A 339 -8.96 15.69 -19.30
CA ILE A 339 -8.98 16.45 -20.57
C ILE A 339 -8.21 17.75 -20.39
N GLU A 340 -7.20 17.94 -21.22
CA GLU A 340 -6.39 19.16 -21.28
C GLU A 340 -6.82 19.92 -22.54
N GLY A 341 -7.47 21.05 -22.38
CA GLY A 341 -7.91 21.90 -23.48
C GLY A 341 -9.23 22.61 -23.20
N GLY A 342 -9.61 23.49 -24.12
CA GLY A 342 -10.86 24.24 -24.04
C GLY A 342 -12.09 23.36 -24.31
N PRO A 343 -13.29 23.97 -24.18
CA PRO A 343 -14.57 23.24 -24.32
C PRO A 343 -14.77 22.58 -25.68
N ASP A 344 -14.01 22.99 -26.70
CA ASP A 344 -14.08 22.42 -28.06
C ASP A 344 -13.10 21.27 -28.29
N THR A 345 -12.44 20.76 -27.23
CA THR A 345 -11.46 19.68 -27.35
C THR A 345 -12.15 18.38 -27.77
N VAL A 346 -11.76 17.83 -28.91
CA VAL A 346 -12.26 16.55 -29.40
C VAL A 346 -11.58 15.41 -28.65
N ILE A 347 -12.36 14.68 -27.86
CA ILE A 347 -11.90 13.48 -27.16
C ILE A 347 -11.87 12.31 -28.15
N ARG A 348 -10.70 11.72 -28.36
CA ARG A 348 -10.54 10.48 -29.13
C ARG A 348 -10.10 9.37 -28.18
N PHE A 349 -10.92 8.34 -28.07
CA PHE A 349 -10.68 7.16 -27.23
C PHE A 349 -9.79 6.14 -27.95
#